data_725a14e9fcd121ab195761f85589cc33
#
_entry.id   725a14e9fcd121ab195761f85589cc33
#
_cell.length_a   1.000
_cell.length_b   1.000
_cell.length_c   1.000
_cell.angle_alpha   90.00
_cell.angle_beta   90.00
_cell.angle_gamma   90.00
#
_symmetry.space_group_name_H-M   'P 1'
#
loop_
_entity.id
_entity.type
_entity.pdbx_description
1 polymer ?
#
loop_
_entity_poly.entity_id
_entity_poly.type
_entity_poly.pdbx_seq_one_letter_code
_entity_poly.pdbx_strand_id
1 'polypeptide(L)'
;MTTHLTPKRERWLLLTLASIQFTSVLDFMIMMPLGPQLTQLFGISASQFGLLVSAYTFSAGLSGLLAATYIDRFGRKRMMLTLYPLFGLAALACSLAPSFAWLMAARVASGFFGGVLMALSQTIVAEVVPFERRGRAMGVVMTSFSVATVAGVPLALFLVSHFNWHAPFLVIAILVGLVAMGASQTLPSLKGHVQSSDEGHSVRNILANLRAVVVDPNHLRAFAMSASMVFAGFAVIPYITLYLQFNAGFQTEQIPYVYLFGGVSTLLTARWIGHWSDRAGKAYAFRRLALLMPLPLLGLTLSATLPIAGVLIVSSVLFVVMSGRMIPGMALIGASADPQRRGSFMTLNSAVQSLAMGTAALVGGLILGRDGNGHLTHYWVSALVGGCASVLSFVLSSKLRLHGANSN
;
A
#
# COMPACT_ATOMS: atom_id res chain seq x y z
N MET A 1 -7.53 -9.60 30.61
CA MET A 1 -8.96 -9.16 30.58
C MET A 1 -9.23 -8.54 29.23
N THR A 2 -9.92 -9.24 28.33
CA THR A 2 -10.39 -8.67 27.05
C THR A 2 -11.46 -7.63 27.39
N THR A 3 -11.16 -6.36 27.17
CA THR A 3 -12.15 -5.27 27.30
C THR A 3 -13.18 -5.45 26.19
N HIS A 4 -14.28 -6.15 26.49
CA HIS A 4 -15.41 -6.28 25.57
C HIS A 4 -16.05 -4.91 25.37
N LEU A 5 -15.72 -4.26 24.24
CA LEU A 5 -16.37 -3.03 23.85
C LEU A 5 -17.84 -3.30 23.50
N THR A 6 -18.73 -2.36 23.81
CA THR A 6 -20.09 -2.42 23.27
C THR A 6 -20.06 -2.37 21.75
N PRO A 7 -21.01 -2.99 21.01
CA PRO A 7 -21.02 -3.02 19.56
C PRO A 7 -20.94 -1.61 18.92
N LYS A 8 -21.55 -0.61 19.58
CA LYS A 8 -21.50 0.79 19.14
C LYS A 8 -20.08 1.36 19.27
N ARG A 9 -19.38 1.12 20.37
CA ARG A 9 -17.99 1.59 20.58
C ARG A 9 -17.02 0.87 19.65
N GLU A 10 -17.19 -0.43 19.42
CA GLU A 10 -16.40 -1.21 18.46
C GLU A 10 -16.55 -0.63 17.05
N ARG A 11 -17.76 -0.31 16.61
CA ARG A 11 -18.03 0.31 15.30
C ARG A 11 -17.31 1.67 15.15
N TRP A 12 -17.40 2.54 16.16
CA TRP A 12 -16.72 3.84 16.13
C TRP A 12 -15.20 3.69 16.12
N LEU A 13 -14.65 2.76 16.87
CA LEU A 13 -13.24 2.44 16.83
C LEU A 13 -12.79 2.01 15.42
N LEU A 14 -13.50 1.07 14.80
CA LEU A 14 -13.19 0.57 13.46
C LEU A 14 -13.28 1.68 12.40
N LEU A 15 -14.28 2.55 12.49
CA LEU A 15 -14.40 3.71 11.60
C LEU A 15 -13.24 4.70 11.80
N THR A 16 -12.82 4.94 13.02
CA THR A 16 -11.66 5.80 13.32
C THR A 16 -10.39 5.20 12.74
N LEU A 17 -10.13 3.90 12.94
CA LEU A 17 -8.98 3.23 12.36
C LEU A 17 -9.02 3.21 10.83
N ALA A 18 -10.20 3.02 10.24
CA ALA A 18 -10.39 3.12 8.80
C ALA A 18 -10.11 4.53 8.26
N SER A 19 -10.49 5.59 8.99
CA SER A 19 -10.21 6.98 8.63
C SER A 19 -8.71 7.30 8.71
N ILE A 20 -8.02 6.81 9.74
CA ILE A 20 -6.56 6.93 9.87
C ILE A 20 -5.87 6.22 8.69
N GLN A 21 -6.32 5.01 8.37
CA GLN A 21 -5.79 4.24 7.25
C GLN A 21 -6.07 4.93 5.91
N PHE A 22 -7.27 5.51 5.74
CA PHE A 22 -7.67 6.24 4.54
C PHE A 22 -6.73 7.42 4.26
N THR A 23 -6.46 8.27 5.25
CA THR A 23 -5.57 9.43 5.07
C THR A 23 -4.14 9.01 4.76
N SER A 24 -3.64 7.93 5.38
CA SER A 24 -2.29 7.40 5.11
C SER A 24 -2.17 6.80 3.71
N VAL A 25 -3.19 6.06 3.26
CA VAL A 25 -3.22 5.48 1.91
C VAL A 25 -3.38 6.57 0.86
N LEU A 26 -4.24 7.57 1.11
CA LEU A 26 -4.44 8.69 0.19
C LEU A 26 -3.16 9.50 0.02
N ASP A 27 -2.46 9.84 1.12
CA ASP A 27 -1.18 10.56 1.10
C ASP A 27 -0.12 9.81 0.27
N PHE A 28 -0.08 8.50 0.40
CA PHE A 28 0.80 7.67 -0.42
C PHE A 28 0.40 7.68 -1.91
N MET A 29 -0.88 7.46 -2.21
CA MET A 29 -1.36 7.28 -3.58
C MET A 29 -1.37 8.56 -4.39
N ILE A 30 -1.62 9.72 -3.78
CA ILE A 30 -1.74 11.00 -4.50
C ILE A 30 -0.42 11.42 -5.15
N MET A 31 0.71 10.96 -4.66
CA MET A 31 2.00 11.28 -5.22
C MET A 31 2.13 10.82 -6.68
N MET A 32 1.56 9.67 -7.04
CA MET A 32 1.71 9.08 -8.38
C MET A 32 1.06 9.92 -9.47
N PRO A 33 -0.21 10.35 -9.37
CA PRO A 33 -0.83 11.20 -10.38
C PRO A 33 -0.29 12.63 -10.42
N LEU A 34 0.43 13.10 -9.38
CA LEU A 34 1.11 14.39 -9.37
C LEU A 34 2.45 14.39 -10.15
N GLY A 35 2.90 13.24 -10.62
CA GLY A 35 4.20 13.08 -11.29
C GLY A 35 4.50 14.12 -12.35
N PRO A 36 3.63 14.37 -13.36
CA PRO A 36 3.89 15.35 -14.41
C PRO A 36 4.11 16.77 -13.89
N GLN A 37 3.26 17.22 -12.94
CA GLN A 37 3.38 18.55 -12.36
C GLN A 37 4.67 18.71 -11.55
N LEU A 38 5.01 17.73 -10.72
CA LEU A 38 6.20 17.77 -9.88
C LEU A 38 7.49 17.66 -10.71
N THR A 39 7.49 16.85 -11.77
CA THR A 39 8.66 16.74 -12.65
C THR A 39 8.89 18.02 -13.44
N GLN A 40 7.85 18.73 -13.86
CA GLN A 40 7.96 20.03 -14.53
C GLN A 40 8.35 21.14 -13.55
N LEU A 41 7.67 21.21 -12.39
CA LEU A 41 7.88 22.27 -11.40
C LEU A 41 9.30 22.26 -10.82
N PHE A 42 9.81 21.09 -10.46
CA PHE A 42 11.14 20.96 -9.85
C PHE A 42 12.25 20.63 -10.84
N GLY A 43 11.93 20.49 -12.15
CA GLY A 43 12.92 20.13 -13.17
C GLY A 43 13.55 18.75 -12.93
N ILE A 44 12.84 17.82 -12.30
CA ILE A 44 13.37 16.51 -11.89
C ILE A 44 13.15 15.42 -12.96
N SER A 45 14.06 14.47 -12.99
CA SER A 45 13.97 13.30 -13.86
C SER A 45 12.94 12.27 -13.36
N ALA A 46 12.58 11.30 -14.22
CA ALA A 46 11.72 10.17 -13.82
C ALA A 46 12.36 9.33 -12.69
N SER A 47 13.69 9.21 -12.66
CA SER A 47 14.40 8.51 -11.58
C SER A 47 14.31 9.25 -10.24
N GLN A 48 14.42 10.58 -10.24
CA GLN A 48 14.24 11.41 -9.05
C GLN A 48 12.78 11.35 -8.56
N PHE A 49 11.82 11.33 -9.47
CA PHE A 49 10.42 11.11 -9.11
C PHE A 49 10.20 9.70 -8.52
N GLY A 50 10.80 8.67 -9.10
CA GLY A 50 10.79 7.32 -8.54
C GLY A 50 11.39 7.25 -7.14
N LEU A 51 12.48 7.97 -6.90
CA LEU A 51 13.09 8.11 -5.58
C LEU A 51 12.14 8.78 -4.59
N LEU A 52 11.38 9.80 -5.01
CA LEU A 52 10.40 10.49 -4.18
C LEU A 52 9.26 9.55 -3.72
N VAL A 53 8.76 8.70 -4.63
CA VAL A 53 7.76 7.66 -4.31
C VAL A 53 8.37 6.59 -3.39
N SER A 54 9.60 6.19 -3.67
CA SER A 54 10.33 5.16 -2.90
C SER A 54 10.66 5.62 -1.48
N ALA A 55 10.96 6.90 -1.28
CA ALA A 55 11.31 7.46 0.02
C ALA A 55 10.23 7.20 1.08
N TYR A 56 8.96 7.36 0.70
CA TYR A 56 7.83 7.03 1.58
C TYR A 56 7.80 5.53 1.93
N THR A 57 7.87 4.66 0.93
CA THR A 57 7.71 3.22 1.14
C THR A 57 8.89 2.59 1.86
N PHE A 58 10.12 3.02 1.59
CA PHE A 58 11.30 2.59 2.33
C PHE A 58 11.22 3.02 3.80
N SER A 59 10.86 4.28 4.04
CA SER A 59 10.69 4.80 5.39
C SER A 59 9.55 4.08 6.14
N ALA A 60 8.42 3.80 5.47
CA ALA A 60 7.30 3.07 6.05
C ALA A 60 7.66 1.60 6.36
N GLY A 61 8.39 0.94 5.48
CA GLY A 61 8.85 -0.44 5.70
C GLY A 61 9.81 -0.54 6.88
N LEU A 62 10.79 0.37 6.95
CA LEU A 62 11.77 0.43 8.04
C LEU A 62 11.10 0.76 9.37
N SER A 63 10.26 1.80 9.40
CA SER A 63 9.58 2.24 10.62
C SER A 63 8.59 1.19 11.14
N GLY A 64 7.85 0.51 10.25
CA GLY A 64 6.94 -0.58 10.61
C GLY A 64 7.67 -1.76 11.22
N LEU A 65 8.86 -2.11 10.69
CA LEU A 65 9.72 -3.14 11.26
C LEU A 65 10.28 -2.74 12.62
N LEU A 66 10.77 -1.51 12.75
CA LEU A 66 11.25 -0.97 14.02
C LEU A 66 10.11 -0.90 15.06
N ALA A 67 8.89 -0.54 14.64
CA ALA A 67 7.73 -0.48 15.52
C ALA A 67 7.48 -1.81 16.24
N ALA A 68 7.72 -2.95 15.58
CA ALA A 68 7.57 -4.27 16.19
C ALA A 68 8.45 -4.48 17.45
N THR A 69 9.53 -3.72 17.60
CA THR A 69 10.44 -3.83 18.75
C THR A 69 10.05 -2.97 19.96
N TYR A 70 9.29 -1.89 19.75
CA TYR A 70 8.95 -0.95 20.81
C TYR A 70 7.46 -0.67 20.99
N ILE A 71 6.62 -1.07 20.03
CA ILE A 71 5.19 -0.76 20.04
C ILE A 71 4.47 -1.29 21.28
N ASP A 72 4.96 -2.39 21.87
CA ASP A 72 4.40 -3.02 23.08
C ASP A 72 4.78 -2.32 24.38
N ARG A 73 5.76 -1.41 24.36
CA ARG A 73 6.20 -0.65 25.54
C ARG A 73 5.31 0.54 25.86
N PHE A 74 4.49 0.97 24.90
CA PHE A 74 3.67 2.18 25.02
C PHE A 74 2.18 1.84 24.93
N GLY A 75 1.35 2.60 25.65
CA GLY A 75 -0.09 2.50 25.55
C GLY A 75 -0.58 2.87 24.13
N ARG A 76 -1.34 1.98 23.49
CA ARG A 76 -1.78 2.09 22.08
C ARG A 76 -2.44 3.44 21.77
N LYS A 77 -3.35 3.90 22.65
CA LYS A 77 -4.04 5.18 22.49
C LYS A 77 -3.04 6.36 22.48
N ARG A 78 -2.14 6.41 23.45
CA ARG A 78 -1.16 7.51 23.54
C ARG A 78 -0.28 7.54 22.30
N MET A 79 0.21 6.38 21.89
CA MET A 79 1.06 6.27 20.71
C MET A 79 0.35 6.72 19.43
N MET A 80 -0.91 6.27 19.23
CA MET A 80 -1.73 6.70 18.07
C MET A 80 -1.95 8.21 18.07
N LEU A 81 -2.36 8.78 19.22
CA LEU A 81 -2.64 10.22 19.36
C LEU A 81 -1.38 11.11 19.28
N THR A 82 -0.18 10.55 19.43
CA THR A 82 1.07 11.26 19.20
C THR A 82 1.53 11.18 17.76
N LEU A 83 1.54 9.97 17.18
CA LEU A 83 2.08 9.73 15.84
C LEU A 83 1.16 10.23 14.73
N TYR A 84 -0.16 10.19 14.93
CA TYR A 84 -1.09 10.60 13.90
C TYR A 84 -1.08 12.12 13.63
N PRO A 85 -1.05 13.01 14.62
CA PRO A 85 -0.80 14.43 14.36
C PRO A 85 0.57 14.71 13.74
N LEU A 86 1.63 13.96 14.10
CA LEU A 86 2.95 14.09 13.47
C LEU A 86 2.91 13.70 11.99
N PHE A 87 2.12 12.68 11.63
CA PHE A 87 1.82 12.36 10.23
C PHE A 87 1.11 13.53 9.53
N GLY A 88 0.15 14.18 10.18
CA GLY A 88 -0.52 15.38 9.67
C GLY A 88 0.43 16.55 9.46
N LEU A 89 1.37 16.77 10.37
CA LEU A 89 2.42 17.78 10.22
C LEU A 89 3.37 17.45 9.06
N ALA A 90 3.68 16.17 8.83
CA ALA A 90 4.46 15.76 7.67
C ALA A 90 3.70 15.99 6.35
N ALA A 91 2.38 15.73 6.32
CA ALA A 91 1.53 16.06 5.18
C ALA A 91 1.46 17.59 4.93
N LEU A 92 1.35 18.38 6.00
CA LEU A 92 1.43 19.84 5.92
C LEU A 92 2.80 20.30 5.40
N ALA A 93 3.88 19.67 5.84
CA ALA A 93 5.22 19.96 5.32
C ALA A 93 5.34 19.62 3.82
N CYS A 94 4.68 18.55 3.33
CA CYS A 94 4.55 18.30 1.88
C CYS A 94 3.78 19.43 1.18
N SER A 95 2.69 19.90 1.77
CA SER A 95 1.90 21.02 1.23
C SER A 95 2.70 22.33 1.15
N LEU A 96 3.63 22.55 2.05
CA LEU A 96 4.42 23.78 2.12
C LEU A 96 5.81 23.65 1.47
N ALA A 97 6.06 22.58 0.71
CA ALA A 97 7.39 22.29 0.21
C ALA A 97 7.87 23.32 -0.86
N PRO A 98 8.92 24.09 -0.57
CA PRO A 98 9.47 25.07 -1.52
C PRO A 98 10.47 24.46 -2.50
N SER A 99 10.93 23.24 -2.25
CA SER A 99 11.96 22.56 -3.02
C SER A 99 11.79 21.06 -3.03
N PHE A 100 12.41 20.40 -4.03
CA PHE A 100 12.44 18.93 -4.10
C PHE A 100 13.04 18.28 -2.85
N ALA A 101 14.16 18.83 -2.32
CA ALA A 101 14.81 18.29 -1.12
C ALA A 101 13.89 18.36 0.12
N TRP A 102 13.16 19.46 0.28
CA TRP A 102 12.16 19.61 1.33
C TRP A 102 11.03 18.58 1.19
N LEU A 103 10.46 18.47 -0.04
CA LEU A 103 9.42 17.51 -0.32
C LEU A 103 9.90 16.07 -0.03
N MET A 104 11.15 15.75 -0.40
CA MET A 104 11.78 14.45 -0.11
C MET A 104 11.84 14.17 1.40
N ALA A 105 12.33 15.13 2.19
CA ALA A 105 12.38 15.00 3.65
C ALA A 105 10.99 14.83 4.27
N ALA A 106 10.01 15.60 3.80
CA ALA A 106 8.62 15.49 4.24
C ALA A 106 8.01 14.12 3.88
N ARG A 107 8.33 13.55 2.69
CA ARG A 107 7.89 12.20 2.28
C ARG A 107 8.51 11.09 3.14
N VAL A 108 9.80 11.22 3.51
CA VAL A 108 10.43 10.29 4.47
C VAL A 108 9.71 10.35 5.81
N ALA A 109 9.41 11.56 6.32
CA ALA A 109 8.67 11.72 7.58
C ALA A 109 7.24 11.14 7.49
N SER A 110 6.49 11.44 6.42
CA SER A 110 5.16 10.87 6.19
C SER A 110 5.20 9.35 6.16
N GLY A 111 6.15 8.76 5.44
CA GLY A 111 6.34 7.31 5.39
C GLY A 111 6.66 6.72 6.75
N PHE A 112 7.55 7.36 7.52
CA PHE A 112 7.93 6.90 8.86
C PHE A 112 6.71 6.82 9.79
N PHE A 113 5.93 7.87 9.88
CA PHE A 113 4.73 7.88 10.73
C PHE A 113 3.64 6.96 10.16
N GLY A 114 3.41 6.98 8.84
CA GLY A 114 2.42 6.13 8.17
C GLY A 114 2.65 4.64 8.37
N GLY A 115 3.90 4.18 8.30
CA GLY A 115 4.27 2.78 8.53
C GLY A 115 3.96 2.30 9.95
N VAL A 116 4.29 3.12 10.96
CA VAL A 116 3.97 2.80 12.36
C VAL A 116 2.46 2.83 12.61
N LEU A 117 1.74 3.81 12.05
CA LEU A 117 0.27 3.92 12.18
C LEU A 117 -0.46 2.73 11.59
N MET A 118 0.03 2.19 10.46
CA MET A 118 -0.52 0.98 9.86
C MET A 118 -0.34 -0.23 10.78
N ALA A 119 0.85 -0.45 11.30
CA ALA A 119 1.15 -1.54 12.24
C ALA A 119 0.30 -1.41 13.53
N LEU A 120 0.21 -0.20 14.08
CA LEU A 120 -0.55 0.08 15.29
C LEU A 120 -2.05 -0.14 15.10
N SER A 121 -2.61 0.23 13.94
CA SER A 121 -4.02 -0.02 13.62
C SER A 121 -4.34 -1.51 13.60
N GLN A 122 -3.48 -2.32 12.97
CA GLN A 122 -3.65 -3.78 12.94
C GLN A 122 -3.55 -4.39 14.35
N THR A 123 -2.61 -3.91 15.16
CA THR A 123 -2.44 -4.36 16.54
C THR A 123 -3.67 -4.04 17.40
N ILE A 124 -4.22 -2.82 17.30
CA ILE A 124 -5.42 -2.42 18.03
C ILE A 124 -6.61 -3.33 17.67
N VAL A 125 -6.82 -3.62 16.37
CA VAL A 125 -7.89 -4.55 15.94
C VAL A 125 -7.66 -5.93 16.53
N ALA A 126 -6.43 -6.43 16.54
CA ALA A 126 -6.11 -7.75 17.08
C ALA A 126 -6.30 -7.85 18.61
N GLU A 127 -6.11 -6.75 19.35
CA GLU A 127 -6.28 -6.71 20.80
C GLU A 127 -7.76 -6.55 21.24
N VAL A 128 -8.54 -5.76 20.47
CA VAL A 128 -9.90 -5.37 20.87
C VAL A 128 -10.96 -6.30 20.33
N VAL A 129 -10.76 -6.85 19.12
CA VAL A 129 -11.77 -7.66 18.44
C VAL A 129 -11.52 -9.15 18.68
N PRO A 130 -12.55 -9.92 19.14
CA PRO A 130 -12.46 -11.37 19.27
C PRO A 130 -12.02 -12.05 17.98
N PHE A 131 -11.28 -13.16 18.13
CA PHE A 131 -10.65 -13.86 17.00
C PHE A 131 -11.62 -14.18 15.86
N GLU A 132 -12.84 -14.62 16.20
CA GLU A 132 -13.88 -15.03 15.25
C GLU A 132 -14.36 -13.88 14.37
N ARG A 133 -14.24 -12.63 14.83
CA ARG A 133 -14.70 -11.42 14.11
C ARG A 133 -13.57 -10.56 13.56
N ARG A 134 -12.30 -10.89 13.85
CA ARG A 134 -11.12 -10.11 13.39
C ARG A 134 -11.08 -9.94 11.88
N GLY A 135 -11.38 -10.99 11.12
CA GLY A 135 -11.40 -10.93 9.66
C GLY A 135 -12.38 -9.88 9.15
N ARG A 136 -13.58 -9.80 9.72
CA ARG A 136 -14.58 -8.78 9.37
C ARG A 136 -14.11 -7.38 9.76
N ALA A 137 -13.53 -7.22 10.94
CA ALA A 137 -13.01 -5.94 11.43
C ALA A 137 -11.86 -5.42 10.56
N MET A 138 -10.91 -6.30 10.22
CA MET A 138 -9.83 -5.96 9.28
C MET A 138 -10.36 -5.60 7.89
N GLY A 139 -11.42 -6.28 7.42
CA GLY A 139 -12.09 -5.93 6.18
C GLY A 139 -12.63 -4.50 6.17
N VAL A 140 -13.23 -4.05 7.29
CA VAL A 140 -13.69 -2.65 7.44
C VAL A 140 -12.51 -1.68 7.34
N VAL A 141 -11.41 -1.95 8.03
CA VAL A 141 -10.20 -1.09 7.96
C VAL A 141 -9.61 -1.10 6.55
N MET A 142 -9.54 -2.26 5.89
CA MET A 142 -9.02 -2.38 4.52
C MET A 142 -9.91 -1.72 3.45
N THR A 143 -11.20 -1.51 3.72
CA THR A 143 -12.10 -0.76 2.82
C THR A 143 -11.59 0.66 2.56
N SER A 144 -10.83 1.24 3.49
CA SER A 144 -10.18 2.55 3.33
C SER A 144 -9.31 2.63 2.07
N PHE A 145 -8.62 1.54 1.70
CA PHE A 145 -7.82 1.48 0.48
C PHE A 145 -8.68 1.65 -0.78
N SER A 146 -9.80 0.94 -0.83
CA SER A 146 -10.74 1.05 -1.97
C SER A 146 -11.37 2.43 -2.05
N VAL A 147 -11.76 3.01 -0.90
CA VAL A 147 -12.32 4.38 -0.85
C VAL A 147 -11.27 5.42 -1.26
N ALA A 148 -10.02 5.27 -0.82
CA ALA A 148 -8.94 6.15 -1.25
C ALA A 148 -8.72 6.10 -2.76
N THR A 149 -8.76 4.91 -3.36
CA THR A 149 -8.56 4.74 -4.81
C THR A 149 -9.73 5.31 -5.62
N VAL A 150 -10.99 5.02 -5.21
CA VAL A 150 -12.20 5.34 -6.00
C VAL A 150 -12.64 6.79 -5.83
N ALA A 151 -12.54 7.33 -4.62
CA ALA A 151 -13.00 8.66 -4.29
C ALA A 151 -11.85 9.61 -3.92
N GLY A 152 -10.88 9.12 -3.14
CA GLY A 152 -9.80 9.96 -2.62
C GLY A 152 -8.89 10.50 -3.72
N VAL A 153 -8.37 9.62 -4.59
CA VAL A 153 -7.45 10.03 -5.67
C VAL A 153 -8.13 10.94 -6.69
N PRO A 154 -9.35 10.64 -7.23
CA PRO A 154 -10.05 11.56 -8.11
C PRO A 154 -10.36 12.92 -7.48
N LEU A 155 -10.80 12.93 -6.19
CA LEU A 155 -11.04 14.17 -5.46
C LEU A 155 -9.76 15.00 -5.31
N ALA A 156 -8.66 14.35 -4.98
CA ALA A 156 -7.37 15.02 -4.86
C ALA A 156 -6.90 15.62 -6.20
N LEU A 157 -7.09 14.89 -7.31
CA LEU A 157 -6.80 15.40 -8.65
C LEU A 157 -7.73 16.57 -9.05
N PHE A 158 -9.00 16.52 -8.65
CA PHE A 158 -9.90 17.64 -8.80
C PHE A 158 -9.40 18.88 -8.06
N LEU A 159 -8.89 18.71 -6.84
CA LEU A 159 -8.27 19.83 -6.09
C LEU A 159 -7.03 20.37 -6.80
N VAL A 160 -6.22 19.49 -7.38
CA VAL A 160 -5.03 19.88 -8.15
C VAL A 160 -5.40 20.70 -9.39
N SER A 161 -6.43 20.29 -10.13
CA SER A 161 -6.85 20.98 -11.37
C SER A 161 -7.48 22.36 -11.12
N HIS A 162 -8.11 22.58 -9.94
CA HIS A 162 -8.79 23.83 -9.62
C HIS A 162 -7.95 24.79 -8.75
N PHE A 163 -6.99 24.26 -8.01
CA PHE A 163 -6.14 25.07 -7.13
C PHE A 163 -4.66 24.90 -7.51
N ASN A 164 -3.98 23.94 -6.92
CA ASN A 164 -2.58 23.60 -7.18
C ASN A 164 -2.22 22.25 -6.54
N TRP A 165 -1.00 21.78 -6.76
CA TRP A 165 -0.51 20.50 -6.22
C TRP A 165 -0.35 20.48 -4.69
N HIS A 166 -0.31 21.65 -4.01
CA HIS A 166 -0.26 21.77 -2.55
C HIS A 166 -1.60 21.43 -1.88
N ALA A 167 -2.73 21.73 -2.56
CA ALA A 167 -4.06 21.60 -2.00
C ALA A 167 -4.41 20.20 -1.48
N PRO A 168 -4.16 19.10 -2.16
CA PRO A 168 -4.43 17.77 -1.65
C PRO A 168 -3.73 17.46 -0.33
N PHE A 169 -2.46 17.83 -0.19
CA PHE A 169 -1.70 17.62 1.06
C PHE A 169 -2.23 18.46 2.21
N LEU A 170 -2.65 19.70 1.93
CA LEU A 170 -3.32 20.56 2.91
C LEU A 170 -4.63 19.94 3.39
N VAL A 171 -5.45 19.44 2.46
CA VAL A 171 -6.71 18.76 2.80
C VAL A 171 -6.45 17.51 3.64
N ILE A 172 -5.43 16.71 3.29
CA ILE A 172 -5.03 15.56 4.11
C ILE A 172 -4.63 16.01 5.52
N ALA A 173 -3.83 17.06 5.67
CA ALA A 173 -3.43 17.57 6.98
C ALA A 173 -4.64 18.04 7.82
N ILE A 174 -5.61 18.72 7.20
CA ILE A 174 -6.86 19.12 7.87
C ILE A 174 -7.67 17.89 8.29
N LEU A 175 -7.84 16.91 7.40
CA LEU A 175 -8.55 15.67 7.70
C LEU A 175 -7.89 14.90 8.85
N VAL A 176 -6.56 14.85 8.87
CA VAL A 176 -5.80 14.25 10.00
C VAL A 176 -6.12 14.97 11.31
N GLY A 177 -6.18 16.31 11.32
CA GLY A 177 -6.55 17.08 12.50
C GLY A 177 -7.97 16.73 13.00
N LEU A 178 -8.95 16.68 12.09
CA LEU A 178 -10.34 16.34 12.41
C LEU A 178 -10.48 14.91 12.93
N VAL A 179 -9.84 13.95 12.27
CA VAL A 179 -9.87 12.53 12.69
C VAL A 179 -9.11 12.34 14.00
N ALA A 180 -8.02 13.08 14.27
CA ALA A 180 -7.29 13.02 15.53
C ALA A 180 -8.15 13.49 16.72
N MET A 181 -8.95 14.53 16.54
CA MET A 181 -9.93 14.97 17.54
C MET A 181 -10.96 13.87 17.84
N GLY A 182 -11.54 13.26 16.80
CA GLY A 182 -12.45 12.11 16.95
C GLY A 182 -11.78 10.89 17.60
N ALA A 183 -10.53 10.60 17.21
CA ALA A 183 -9.75 9.48 17.75
C ALA A 183 -9.48 9.63 19.26
N SER A 184 -9.33 10.84 19.76
CA SER A 184 -9.15 11.09 21.19
C SER A 184 -10.31 10.57 22.05
N GLN A 185 -11.52 10.58 21.49
CA GLN A 185 -12.76 10.14 22.16
C GLN A 185 -13.08 8.66 21.91
N THR A 186 -12.78 8.15 20.72
CA THR A 186 -13.18 6.81 20.30
C THR A 186 -12.17 5.72 20.67
N LEU A 187 -10.88 6.05 20.75
CA LEU A 187 -9.83 5.09 21.10
C LEU A 187 -9.88 4.73 22.59
N PRO A 188 -10.01 3.43 22.93
CA PRO A 188 -9.94 2.98 24.32
C PRO A 188 -8.51 3.09 24.86
N SER A 189 -8.37 3.22 26.18
CA SER A 189 -7.06 3.17 26.86
C SER A 189 -6.58 1.72 26.95
N LEU A 190 -5.89 1.23 25.94
CA LEU A 190 -5.30 -0.11 25.94
C LEU A 190 -3.93 -0.08 26.62
N LYS A 191 -3.90 -0.42 27.93
CA LYS A 191 -2.68 -0.49 28.75
C LYS A 191 -2.41 -1.88 29.32
N GLY A 192 -3.33 -2.85 29.14
CA GLY A 192 -3.25 -4.17 29.76
C GLY A 192 -1.98 -4.95 29.38
N HIS A 193 -1.45 -4.75 28.18
CA HIS A 193 -0.20 -5.38 27.75
C HIS A 193 1.05 -4.76 28.38
N VAL A 194 1.01 -3.49 28.79
CA VAL A 194 2.16 -2.80 29.42
C VAL A 194 2.46 -3.38 30.80
N GLN A 195 1.44 -3.87 31.51
CA GLN A 195 1.59 -4.48 32.85
C GLN A 195 2.08 -5.94 32.81
N SER A 196 1.90 -6.63 31.68
CA SER A 196 2.31 -8.03 31.50
C SER A 196 3.68 -8.20 30.81
N SER A 197 4.35 -7.11 30.47
CA SER A 197 5.55 -7.13 29.64
C SER A 197 6.87 -7.38 30.40
N ASP A 198 6.83 -7.55 31.72
CA ASP A 198 8.08 -7.71 32.49
C ASP A 198 8.76 -9.10 32.34
N GLU A 199 8.05 -10.13 31.89
CA GLU A 199 8.65 -11.49 31.86
C GLU A 199 8.83 -12.15 30.47
N GLY A 200 8.28 -11.58 29.37
CA GLY A 200 8.26 -12.29 28.09
C GLY A 200 8.73 -11.56 26.84
N HIS A 201 8.80 -10.22 26.85
CA HIS A 201 9.02 -9.40 25.65
C HIS A 201 10.41 -8.76 25.61
N SER A 202 11.45 -9.52 25.94
CA SER A 202 12.81 -9.05 25.73
C SER A 202 13.03 -8.80 24.22
N VAL A 203 13.62 -7.66 23.85
CA VAL A 203 14.05 -7.35 22.47
C VAL A 203 14.83 -8.52 21.87
N ARG A 204 15.60 -9.23 22.70
CA ARG A 204 16.33 -10.44 22.32
C ARG A 204 15.38 -11.56 21.81
N ASN A 205 14.23 -11.75 22.46
CA ASN A 205 13.26 -12.78 22.05
C ASN A 205 12.53 -12.38 20.75
N ILE A 206 12.23 -11.07 20.59
CA ILE A 206 11.67 -10.55 19.35
C ILE A 206 12.65 -10.75 18.20
N LEU A 207 13.91 -10.38 18.37
CA LEU A 207 14.97 -10.56 17.39
C LEU A 207 15.23 -12.06 17.08
N ALA A 208 15.19 -12.92 18.09
CA ALA A 208 15.30 -14.37 17.92
C ALA A 208 14.14 -14.92 17.08
N ASN A 209 12.90 -14.49 17.33
CA ASN A 209 11.73 -14.88 16.55
C ASN A 209 11.82 -14.36 15.11
N LEU A 210 12.22 -13.10 14.89
CA LEU A 210 12.43 -12.54 13.56
C LEU A 210 13.52 -13.31 12.80
N ARG A 211 14.65 -13.61 13.46
CA ARG A 211 15.71 -14.43 12.88
C ARG A 211 15.22 -15.83 12.50
N ALA A 212 14.45 -16.47 13.37
CA ALA A 212 13.91 -17.80 13.12
C ALA A 212 12.93 -17.81 11.92
N VAL A 213 12.17 -16.73 11.72
CA VAL A 213 11.31 -16.56 10.54
C VAL A 213 12.13 -16.37 9.27
N VAL A 214 13.21 -15.59 9.31
CA VAL A 214 14.05 -15.31 8.12
C VAL A 214 14.89 -16.51 7.71
N VAL A 215 15.23 -17.44 8.64
CA VAL A 215 16.00 -18.64 8.30
C VAL A 215 15.14 -19.74 7.66
N ASP A 216 13.82 -19.71 7.82
CA ASP A 216 12.91 -20.72 7.25
C ASP A 216 12.82 -20.59 5.72
N PRO A 217 13.19 -21.62 4.95
CA PRO A 217 13.17 -21.57 3.48
C PRO A 217 11.76 -21.37 2.90
N ASN A 218 10.70 -21.85 3.58
CA ASN A 218 9.32 -21.63 3.14
C ASN A 218 8.89 -20.19 3.32
N HIS A 219 9.26 -19.58 4.46
CA HIS A 219 9.03 -18.16 4.70
C HIS A 219 9.78 -17.28 3.69
N LEU A 220 11.04 -17.61 3.36
CA LEU A 220 11.80 -16.87 2.34
C LEU A 220 11.13 -16.96 0.96
N ARG A 221 10.59 -18.12 0.57
CA ARG A 221 9.82 -18.26 -0.67
C ARG A 221 8.54 -17.41 -0.65
N ALA A 222 7.85 -17.37 0.48
CA ALA A 222 6.67 -16.54 0.65
C ALA A 222 6.99 -15.04 0.58
N PHE A 223 8.08 -14.60 1.19
CA PHE A 223 8.58 -13.22 1.07
C PHE A 223 8.98 -12.89 -0.36
N ALA A 224 9.70 -13.76 -1.04
CA ALA A 224 10.05 -13.56 -2.45
C ALA A 224 8.82 -13.51 -3.35
N MET A 225 7.80 -14.36 -3.13
CA MET A 225 6.52 -14.30 -3.83
C MET A 225 5.81 -12.99 -3.56
N SER A 226 5.73 -12.56 -2.30
CA SER A 226 5.09 -11.33 -1.88
C SER A 226 5.77 -10.10 -2.49
N ALA A 227 7.10 -10.06 -2.43
CA ALA A 227 7.92 -9.02 -3.04
C ALA A 227 7.71 -8.93 -4.55
N SER A 228 7.81 -10.06 -5.25
CA SER A 228 7.63 -10.13 -6.70
C SER A 228 6.21 -9.74 -7.13
N MET A 229 5.20 -10.14 -6.35
CA MET A 229 3.81 -9.78 -6.59
C MET A 229 3.61 -8.26 -6.52
N VAL A 230 4.15 -7.59 -5.51
CA VAL A 230 4.01 -6.14 -5.34
C VAL A 230 4.88 -5.39 -6.35
N PHE A 231 6.12 -5.84 -6.55
CA PHE A 231 7.07 -5.27 -7.49
C PHE A 231 6.50 -5.14 -8.90
N ALA A 232 5.80 -6.19 -9.38
CA ALA A 232 5.24 -6.24 -10.73
C ALA A 232 4.33 -5.03 -11.07
N GLY A 233 3.54 -4.55 -10.13
CA GLY A 233 2.69 -3.37 -10.34
C GLY A 233 3.44 -2.06 -10.13
N PHE A 234 4.23 -1.97 -9.07
CA PHE A 234 4.88 -0.72 -8.67
C PHE A 234 6.06 -0.30 -9.53
N ALA A 235 6.58 -1.17 -10.41
CA ALA A 235 7.51 -0.79 -11.46
C ALA A 235 6.87 0.10 -12.55
N VAL A 236 5.53 0.05 -12.71
CA VAL A 236 4.79 0.69 -13.79
C VAL A 236 3.84 1.78 -13.28
N ILE A 237 3.07 1.50 -12.22
CA ILE A 237 1.97 2.34 -11.73
C ILE A 237 2.40 3.79 -11.39
N PRO A 238 3.53 4.06 -10.73
CA PRO A 238 3.91 5.42 -10.41
C PRO A 238 4.09 6.32 -11.64
N TYR A 239 4.32 5.73 -12.80
CA TYR A 239 4.64 6.42 -14.04
C TYR A 239 3.47 6.45 -15.05
N ILE A 240 2.32 5.87 -14.73
CA ILE A 240 1.14 5.84 -15.61
C ILE A 240 0.77 7.26 -16.04
N THR A 241 0.60 8.16 -15.09
CA THR A 241 0.18 9.54 -15.37
C THR A 241 1.21 10.29 -16.19
N LEU A 242 2.50 10.11 -15.87
CA LEU A 242 3.61 10.66 -16.64
C LEU A 242 3.55 10.20 -18.11
N TYR A 243 3.39 8.89 -18.32
CA TYR A 243 3.34 8.32 -19.65
C TYR A 243 2.11 8.77 -20.44
N LEU A 244 0.94 8.82 -19.80
CA LEU A 244 -0.30 9.25 -20.44
C LEU A 244 -0.24 10.72 -20.87
N GLN A 245 0.32 11.60 -20.06
CA GLN A 245 0.42 13.02 -20.40
C GLN A 245 1.53 13.30 -21.43
N PHE A 246 2.72 12.73 -21.26
CA PHE A 246 3.85 13.04 -22.15
C PHE A 246 3.82 12.26 -23.47
N ASN A 247 3.26 11.04 -23.50
CA ASN A 247 3.29 10.19 -24.68
C ASN A 247 1.92 10.03 -25.36
N ALA A 248 0.82 9.97 -24.59
CA ALA A 248 -0.51 9.74 -25.12
C ALA A 248 -1.36 11.02 -25.23
N GLY A 249 -0.80 12.20 -24.88
CA GLY A 249 -1.46 13.49 -25.02
C GLY A 249 -2.66 13.70 -24.09
N PHE A 250 -2.74 12.96 -22.98
CA PHE A 250 -3.82 13.13 -21.99
C PHE A 250 -3.70 14.48 -21.30
N GLN A 251 -4.80 15.21 -21.27
CA GLN A 251 -4.92 16.44 -20.49
C GLN A 251 -5.07 16.13 -18.99
N THR A 252 -4.69 17.08 -18.15
CA THR A 252 -4.74 16.91 -16.67
C THR A 252 -6.16 16.55 -16.18
N GLU A 253 -7.19 17.09 -16.83
CA GLU A 253 -8.61 16.88 -16.53
C GLU A 253 -9.10 15.46 -16.86
N GLN A 254 -8.35 14.73 -17.69
CA GLN A 254 -8.69 13.37 -18.12
C GLN A 254 -8.08 12.29 -17.19
N ILE A 255 -7.02 12.62 -16.49
CA ILE A 255 -6.31 11.69 -15.58
C ILE A 255 -7.23 11.15 -14.46
N PRO A 256 -8.10 11.97 -13.81
CA PRO A 256 -9.01 11.44 -12.79
C PRO A 256 -9.87 10.26 -13.27
N TYR A 257 -10.26 10.24 -14.54
CA TYR A 257 -11.06 9.14 -15.10
C TYR A 257 -10.32 7.80 -15.09
N VAL A 258 -9.01 7.79 -15.32
CA VAL A 258 -8.19 6.56 -15.29
C VAL A 258 -8.26 5.90 -13.90
N TYR A 259 -8.12 6.69 -12.84
CA TYR A 259 -8.20 6.20 -11.46
C TYR A 259 -9.64 5.89 -11.04
N LEU A 260 -10.61 6.68 -11.47
CA LEU A 260 -12.03 6.47 -11.15
C LEU A 260 -12.53 5.16 -11.78
N PHE A 261 -12.36 4.98 -13.09
CA PHE A 261 -12.79 3.77 -13.77
C PHE A 261 -12.04 2.52 -13.27
N GLY A 262 -10.72 2.65 -13.05
CA GLY A 262 -9.92 1.58 -12.48
C GLY A 262 -10.36 1.20 -11.06
N GLY A 263 -10.61 2.20 -10.21
CA GLY A 263 -11.09 2.00 -8.85
C GLY A 263 -12.48 1.38 -8.78
N VAL A 264 -13.44 1.91 -9.54
CA VAL A 264 -14.81 1.36 -9.61
C VAL A 264 -14.80 -0.06 -10.14
N SER A 265 -14.06 -0.34 -11.21
CA SER A 265 -13.92 -1.71 -11.76
C SER A 265 -13.33 -2.67 -10.73
N THR A 266 -12.36 -2.23 -9.96
CA THR A 266 -11.77 -3.02 -8.86
C THR A 266 -12.78 -3.32 -7.76
N LEU A 267 -13.59 -2.34 -7.34
CA LEU A 267 -14.64 -2.51 -6.33
C LEU A 267 -15.69 -3.54 -6.77
N LEU A 268 -16.17 -3.42 -8.01
CA LEU A 268 -17.19 -4.30 -8.55
C LEU A 268 -16.67 -5.74 -8.70
N THR A 269 -15.42 -5.91 -9.14
CA THR A 269 -14.84 -7.22 -9.40
C THR A 269 -14.26 -7.90 -8.16
N ALA A 270 -13.91 -7.16 -7.09
CA ALA A 270 -13.27 -7.70 -5.90
C ALA A 270 -14.08 -8.83 -5.24
N ARG A 271 -15.42 -8.66 -5.11
CA ARG A 271 -16.30 -9.69 -4.54
C ARG A 271 -16.36 -10.92 -5.43
N TRP A 272 -16.47 -10.73 -6.73
CA TRP A 272 -16.54 -11.82 -7.71
C TRP A 272 -15.23 -12.61 -7.74
N ILE A 273 -14.08 -11.94 -7.77
CA ILE A 273 -12.76 -12.57 -7.70
C ILE A 273 -12.58 -13.31 -6.36
N GLY A 274 -13.03 -12.73 -5.26
CA GLY A 274 -12.99 -13.39 -3.95
C GLY A 274 -13.78 -14.71 -3.96
N HIS A 275 -15.04 -14.70 -4.40
CA HIS A 275 -15.84 -15.90 -4.50
C HIS A 275 -15.31 -16.94 -5.50
N TRP A 276 -14.79 -16.47 -6.63
CA TRP A 276 -14.13 -17.36 -7.59
C TRP A 276 -12.89 -18.02 -7.00
N SER A 277 -12.06 -17.23 -6.30
CA SER A 277 -10.87 -17.72 -5.60
C SER A 277 -11.20 -18.75 -4.51
N ASP A 278 -12.32 -18.57 -3.80
CA ASP A 278 -12.75 -19.52 -2.77
C ASP A 278 -13.26 -20.84 -3.39
N ARG A 279 -13.94 -20.78 -4.52
CA ARG A 279 -14.48 -21.97 -5.23
C ARG A 279 -13.42 -22.71 -6.04
N ALA A 280 -12.61 -21.99 -6.80
CA ALA A 280 -11.61 -22.59 -7.70
C ALA A 280 -10.29 -22.97 -7.00
N GLY A 281 -10.12 -22.53 -5.74
CA GLY A 281 -8.89 -22.65 -4.99
C GLY A 281 -7.96 -21.45 -5.14
N LYS A 282 -7.42 -20.98 -4.00
CA LYS A 282 -6.62 -19.75 -3.92
C LYS A 282 -5.35 -19.80 -4.76
N ALA A 283 -4.68 -20.96 -4.79
CA ALA A 283 -3.48 -21.14 -5.61
C ALA A 283 -3.77 -21.06 -7.12
N TYR A 284 -4.86 -21.66 -7.57
CA TYR A 284 -5.28 -21.62 -8.95
C TYR A 284 -5.65 -20.20 -9.39
N ALA A 285 -6.50 -19.52 -8.60
CA ALA A 285 -6.92 -18.16 -8.89
C ALA A 285 -5.73 -17.18 -8.94
N PHE A 286 -4.82 -17.27 -7.96
CA PHE A 286 -3.60 -16.46 -7.93
C PHE A 286 -2.76 -16.67 -9.19
N ARG A 287 -2.49 -17.92 -9.54
CA ARG A 287 -1.65 -18.27 -10.70
C ARG A 287 -2.22 -17.75 -12.00
N ARG A 288 -3.54 -17.86 -12.21
CA ARG A 288 -4.21 -17.34 -13.42
C ARG A 288 -4.08 -15.81 -13.52
N LEU A 289 -4.33 -15.10 -12.41
CA LEU A 289 -4.20 -13.64 -12.40
C LEU A 289 -2.73 -13.19 -12.52
N ALA A 290 -1.78 -13.92 -11.95
CA ALA A 290 -0.37 -13.62 -12.08
C ALA A 290 0.13 -13.79 -13.53
N LEU A 291 -0.34 -14.82 -14.25
CA LEU A 291 -0.03 -15.01 -15.67
C LEU A 291 -0.74 -14.00 -16.58
N LEU A 292 -1.90 -13.51 -16.18
CA LEU A 292 -2.63 -12.49 -16.93
C LEU A 292 -1.99 -11.10 -16.81
N MET A 293 -1.28 -10.81 -15.70
CA MET A 293 -0.76 -9.48 -15.37
C MET A 293 0.18 -8.87 -16.43
N PRO A 294 1.07 -9.60 -17.12
CA PRO A 294 1.91 -9.02 -18.18
C PRO A 294 1.12 -8.38 -19.33
N LEU A 295 -0.07 -8.89 -19.64
CA LEU A 295 -0.88 -8.39 -20.76
C LEU A 295 -1.31 -6.92 -20.55
N PRO A 296 -2.02 -6.55 -19.46
CA PRO A 296 -2.39 -5.16 -19.25
C PRO A 296 -1.17 -4.25 -18.92
N LEU A 297 -0.08 -4.77 -18.36
CA LEU A 297 1.16 -4.01 -18.18
C LEU A 297 1.74 -3.57 -19.52
N LEU A 298 1.87 -4.50 -20.47
CA LEU A 298 2.35 -4.20 -21.82
C LEU A 298 1.31 -3.42 -22.63
N GLY A 299 0.02 -3.74 -22.51
CA GLY A 299 -1.06 -3.01 -23.16
C GLY A 299 -1.06 -1.52 -22.81
N LEU A 300 -0.69 -1.17 -21.56
CA LEU A 300 -0.59 0.23 -21.16
C LEU A 300 0.51 0.98 -21.91
N THR A 301 1.57 0.31 -22.34
CA THR A 301 2.66 0.95 -23.10
C THR A 301 2.24 1.31 -24.53
N LEU A 302 1.12 0.77 -25.00
CA LEU A 302 0.50 1.08 -26.30
C LEU A 302 -0.52 2.22 -26.21
N SER A 303 -0.71 2.84 -25.04
CA SER A 303 -1.72 3.88 -24.83
C SER A 303 -1.56 5.10 -25.72
N ALA A 304 -0.35 5.37 -26.21
CA ALA A 304 -0.10 6.44 -27.18
C ALA A 304 -0.78 6.21 -28.55
N THR A 305 -1.12 4.95 -28.87
CA THR A 305 -1.78 4.57 -30.13
C THR A 305 -3.28 4.28 -29.96
N LEU A 306 -3.78 4.31 -28.72
CA LEU A 306 -5.16 3.96 -28.41
C LEU A 306 -6.02 5.21 -28.20
N PRO A 307 -7.31 5.15 -28.58
CA PRO A 307 -8.27 6.19 -28.18
C PRO A 307 -8.46 6.18 -26.65
N ILE A 308 -8.94 7.29 -26.08
CA ILE A 308 -9.15 7.45 -24.64
C ILE A 308 -9.91 6.27 -24.03
N ALA A 309 -10.98 5.81 -24.68
CA ALA A 309 -11.77 4.65 -24.22
C ALA A 309 -10.91 3.38 -24.14
N GLY A 310 -10.02 3.15 -25.09
CA GLY A 310 -9.07 2.02 -25.07
C GLY A 310 -8.11 2.09 -23.88
N VAL A 311 -7.58 3.27 -23.60
CA VAL A 311 -6.70 3.49 -22.45
C VAL A 311 -7.45 3.27 -21.13
N LEU A 312 -8.69 3.74 -21.01
CA LEU A 312 -9.52 3.51 -19.82
C LEU A 312 -9.80 2.03 -19.59
N ILE A 313 -10.05 1.26 -20.66
CA ILE A 313 -10.24 -0.19 -20.57
C ILE A 313 -8.97 -0.89 -20.11
N VAL A 314 -7.83 -0.63 -20.77
CA VAL A 314 -6.54 -1.27 -20.42
C VAL A 314 -6.12 -0.94 -19.00
N SER A 315 -6.22 0.32 -18.58
CA SER A 315 -5.90 0.72 -17.21
C SER A 315 -6.84 0.10 -16.18
N SER A 316 -8.14 0.00 -16.48
CA SER A 316 -9.12 -0.67 -15.62
C SER A 316 -8.82 -2.16 -15.47
N VAL A 317 -8.49 -2.86 -16.55
CA VAL A 317 -8.06 -4.27 -16.50
C VAL A 317 -6.78 -4.41 -15.67
N LEU A 318 -5.81 -3.50 -15.82
CA LEU A 318 -4.59 -3.49 -15.01
C LEU A 318 -4.91 -3.40 -13.52
N PHE A 319 -5.73 -2.44 -13.10
CA PHE A 319 -6.11 -2.27 -11.69
C PHE A 319 -6.90 -3.47 -11.16
N VAL A 320 -7.81 -4.04 -11.95
CA VAL A 320 -8.59 -5.25 -11.59
C VAL A 320 -7.67 -6.46 -11.39
N VAL A 321 -6.78 -6.74 -12.34
CA VAL A 321 -5.87 -7.89 -12.26
C VAL A 321 -4.88 -7.70 -11.10
N MET A 322 -4.35 -6.48 -10.92
CA MET A 322 -3.42 -6.16 -9.85
C MET A 322 -4.05 -6.34 -8.47
N SER A 323 -5.21 -5.75 -8.24
CA SER A 323 -5.93 -5.86 -6.97
C SER A 323 -6.50 -7.27 -6.76
N GLY A 324 -7.04 -7.86 -7.83
CA GLY A 324 -7.64 -9.19 -7.78
C GLY A 324 -6.67 -10.29 -7.33
N ARG A 325 -5.41 -10.25 -7.78
CA ARG A 325 -4.39 -11.23 -7.37
C ARG A 325 -3.92 -11.05 -5.93
N MET A 326 -4.09 -9.84 -5.35
CA MET A 326 -3.75 -9.61 -3.93
C MET A 326 -4.60 -10.45 -2.99
N ILE A 327 -5.88 -10.67 -3.32
CA ILE A 327 -6.82 -11.43 -2.48
C ILE A 327 -6.34 -12.87 -2.27
N PRO A 328 -6.19 -13.71 -3.31
CA PRO A 328 -5.67 -15.07 -3.14
C PRO A 328 -4.18 -15.10 -2.76
N GLY A 329 -3.37 -14.13 -3.22
CA GLY A 329 -1.96 -14.04 -2.90
C GLY A 329 -1.69 -13.87 -1.40
N MET A 330 -2.36 -12.94 -0.75
CA MET A 330 -2.25 -12.72 0.70
C MET A 330 -2.75 -13.92 1.51
N ALA A 331 -3.77 -14.62 1.01
CA ALA A 331 -4.25 -15.84 1.65
C ALA A 331 -3.19 -16.97 1.58
N LEU A 332 -2.51 -17.15 0.45
CA LEU A 332 -1.42 -18.12 0.28
C LEU A 332 -0.22 -17.78 1.18
N ILE A 333 0.19 -16.51 1.20
CA ILE A 333 1.27 -16.02 2.06
C ILE A 333 0.93 -16.26 3.53
N GLY A 334 -0.29 -15.92 3.96
CA GLY A 334 -0.73 -16.14 5.32
C GLY A 334 -0.84 -17.62 5.72
N ALA A 335 -1.18 -18.51 4.77
CA ALA A 335 -1.25 -19.95 4.99
C ALA A 335 0.14 -20.64 4.97
N SER A 336 1.16 -19.99 4.40
CA SER A 336 2.54 -20.50 4.41
C SER A 336 3.29 -20.21 5.70
N ALA A 337 2.74 -19.32 6.55
CA ALA A 337 3.33 -18.95 7.83
C ALA A 337 3.19 -20.06 8.87
N ASP A 338 4.27 -20.34 9.60
CA ASP A 338 4.22 -21.16 10.81
C ASP A 338 3.22 -20.58 11.80
N PRO A 339 2.19 -21.33 12.25
CA PRO A 339 1.17 -20.84 13.18
C PRO A 339 1.74 -20.20 14.45
N GLN A 340 2.84 -20.74 14.98
CA GLN A 340 3.48 -20.23 16.20
C GLN A 340 4.19 -18.88 15.99
N ARG A 341 4.62 -18.58 14.75
CA ARG A 341 5.39 -17.37 14.39
C ARG A 341 4.66 -16.45 13.43
N ARG A 342 3.37 -16.67 13.23
CA ARG A 342 2.55 -15.96 12.23
C ARG A 342 2.57 -14.44 12.40
N GLY A 343 2.60 -13.93 13.64
CA GLY A 343 2.68 -12.49 13.91
C GLY A 343 3.98 -11.88 13.40
N SER A 344 5.14 -12.45 13.78
CA SER A 344 6.47 -12.00 13.32
C SER A 344 6.62 -12.15 11.80
N PHE A 345 6.09 -13.22 11.21
CA PHE A 345 6.08 -13.43 9.77
C PHE A 345 5.29 -12.33 9.05
N MET A 346 4.07 -12.00 9.49
CA MET A 346 3.25 -10.96 8.84
C MET A 346 3.86 -9.57 8.96
N THR A 347 4.52 -9.26 10.09
CA THR A 347 5.26 -8.00 10.26
C THR A 347 6.42 -7.90 9.27
N LEU A 348 7.25 -8.96 9.16
CA LEU A 348 8.33 -9.02 8.17
C LEU A 348 7.79 -8.95 6.74
N ASN A 349 6.70 -9.65 6.45
CA ASN A 349 6.08 -9.60 5.12
C ASN A 349 5.61 -8.19 4.74
N SER A 350 5.05 -7.43 5.67
CA SER A 350 4.66 -6.03 5.43
C SER A 350 5.87 -5.15 5.13
N ALA A 351 6.97 -5.33 5.86
CA ALA A 351 8.23 -4.63 5.59
C ALA A 351 8.79 -5.02 4.21
N VAL A 352 8.82 -6.31 3.88
CA VAL A 352 9.26 -6.81 2.56
C VAL A 352 8.42 -6.22 1.44
N GLN A 353 7.09 -6.13 1.59
CA GLN A 353 6.22 -5.49 0.61
C GLN A 353 6.56 -4.01 0.43
N SER A 354 6.72 -3.27 1.52
CA SER A 354 7.05 -1.84 1.46
C SER A 354 8.40 -1.59 0.79
N LEU A 355 9.42 -2.41 1.11
CA LEU A 355 10.73 -2.35 0.47
C LEU A 355 10.64 -2.72 -1.02
N ALA A 356 9.86 -3.75 -1.37
CA ALA A 356 9.65 -4.15 -2.75
C ALA A 356 8.91 -3.08 -3.57
N MET A 357 7.92 -2.39 -2.98
CA MET A 357 7.24 -1.24 -3.59
C MET A 357 8.23 -0.12 -3.89
N GLY A 358 9.06 0.26 -2.91
CA GLY A 358 10.07 1.30 -3.08
C GLY A 358 11.11 0.92 -4.13
N THR A 359 11.64 -0.30 -4.06
CA THR A 359 12.61 -0.78 -5.05
C THR A 359 12.01 -0.82 -6.45
N ALA A 360 10.77 -1.24 -6.60
CA ALA A 360 10.07 -1.28 -7.89
C ALA A 360 9.89 0.12 -8.48
N ALA A 361 9.44 1.08 -7.67
CA ALA A 361 9.30 2.46 -8.11
C ALA A 361 10.66 3.07 -8.50
N LEU A 362 11.72 2.82 -7.73
CA LEU A 362 13.07 3.27 -8.05
C LEU A 362 13.58 2.67 -9.36
N VAL A 363 13.47 1.34 -9.51
CA VAL A 363 13.90 0.62 -10.73
C VAL A 363 13.11 1.10 -11.95
N GLY A 364 11.79 1.26 -11.84
CA GLY A 364 10.98 1.83 -12.92
C GLY A 364 11.47 3.22 -13.33
N GLY A 365 11.78 4.10 -12.38
CA GLY A 365 12.30 5.44 -12.64
C GLY A 365 13.70 5.45 -13.28
N LEU A 366 14.56 4.51 -12.91
CA LEU A 366 15.91 4.38 -13.50
C LEU A 366 15.88 3.86 -14.94
N ILE A 367 14.86 3.05 -15.28
CA ILE A 367 14.66 2.54 -16.65
C ILE A 367 14.15 3.64 -17.58
N LEU A 368 13.32 4.56 -17.07
CA LEU A 368 12.68 5.59 -17.85
C LEU A 368 13.68 6.70 -18.23
N GLY A 369 13.76 6.98 -19.52
CA GLY A 369 14.46 8.14 -20.07
C GLY A 369 13.48 9.18 -20.63
N ARG A 370 14.01 10.30 -21.12
CA ARG A 370 13.29 11.28 -21.95
C ARG A 370 14.02 11.47 -23.27
N ASP A 371 13.28 11.56 -24.35
CA ASP A 371 13.82 11.96 -25.66
C ASP A 371 13.91 13.48 -25.81
N GLY A 372 14.44 13.93 -26.94
CA GLY A 372 14.55 15.37 -27.26
C GLY A 372 13.20 16.09 -27.43
N ASN A 373 12.10 15.37 -27.60
CA ASN A 373 10.74 15.89 -27.71
C ASN A 373 10.00 15.86 -26.33
N GLY A 374 10.66 15.39 -25.27
CA GLY A 374 10.09 15.33 -23.92
C GLY A 374 9.27 14.06 -23.64
N HIS A 375 9.14 13.14 -24.61
CA HIS A 375 8.43 11.87 -24.39
C HIS A 375 9.23 10.94 -23.49
N LEU A 376 8.53 10.13 -22.69
CA LEU A 376 9.15 9.07 -21.89
C LEU A 376 9.53 7.90 -22.79
N THR A 377 10.79 7.48 -22.70
CA THR A 377 11.31 6.30 -23.38
C THR A 377 11.43 5.13 -22.44
N HIS A 378 11.49 3.90 -23.00
CA HIS A 378 11.73 2.64 -22.29
C HIS A 378 10.63 2.24 -21.28
N TYR A 379 9.41 2.84 -21.32
CA TYR A 379 8.32 2.46 -20.42
C TYR A 379 7.92 1.00 -20.63
N TRP A 380 8.00 0.48 -21.85
CA TRP A 380 7.77 -0.93 -22.16
C TRP A 380 8.77 -1.87 -21.44
N VAL A 381 10.03 -1.41 -21.20
CA VAL A 381 11.01 -2.17 -20.43
C VAL A 381 10.57 -2.32 -18.97
N SER A 382 10.07 -1.24 -18.35
CA SER A 382 9.49 -1.31 -17.00
C SER A 382 8.30 -2.27 -16.94
N ALA A 383 7.46 -2.30 -17.98
CA ALA A 383 6.35 -3.24 -18.10
C ALA A 383 6.84 -4.69 -18.24
N LEU A 384 7.90 -4.94 -19.01
CA LEU A 384 8.52 -6.26 -19.12
C LEU A 384 9.11 -6.73 -17.79
N VAL A 385 9.86 -5.86 -17.10
CA VAL A 385 10.43 -6.18 -15.78
C VAL A 385 9.31 -6.49 -14.77
N GLY A 386 8.23 -5.71 -14.77
CA GLY A 386 7.04 -5.98 -13.99
C GLY A 386 6.37 -7.32 -14.37
N GLY A 387 6.27 -7.61 -15.66
CA GLY A 387 5.76 -8.88 -16.18
C GLY A 387 6.59 -10.08 -15.72
N CYS A 388 7.92 -9.98 -15.82
CA CYS A 388 8.86 -11.01 -15.32
C CYS A 388 8.70 -11.23 -13.82
N ALA A 389 8.56 -10.16 -13.03
CA ALA A 389 8.29 -10.26 -11.60
C ALA A 389 6.95 -10.95 -11.32
N SER A 390 5.90 -10.70 -12.13
CA SER A 390 4.63 -11.39 -12.00
C SER A 390 4.75 -12.89 -12.30
N VAL A 391 5.49 -13.27 -13.35
CA VAL A 391 5.78 -14.67 -13.68
C VAL A 391 6.61 -15.33 -12.57
N LEU A 392 7.58 -14.61 -12.01
CA LEU A 392 8.34 -15.11 -10.85
C LEU A 392 7.42 -15.40 -9.65
N SER A 393 6.46 -14.51 -9.37
CA SER A 393 5.48 -14.74 -8.30
C SER A 393 4.60 -15.96 -8.56
N PHE A 394 4.23 -16.22 -9.83
CA PHE A 394 3.55 -17.46 -10.24
C PHE A 394 4.39 -18.71 -9.93
N VAL A 395 5.67 -18.72 -10.34
CA VAL A 395 6.57 -19.86 -10.10
C VAL A 395 6.77 -20.09 -8.59
N LEU A 396 6.98 -19.02 -7.82
CA LEU A 396 7.16 -19.12 -6.37
C LEU A 396 5.91 -19.64 -5.67
N SER A 397 4.71 -19.28 -6.14
CA SER A 397 3.45 -19.76 -5.59
C SER A 397 3.29 -21.29 -5.68
N SER A 398 3.93 -21.94 -6.66
CA SER A 398 3.89 -23.40 -6.80
C SER A 398 4.80 -24.15 -5.83
N LYS A 399 5.78 -23.44 -5.26
CA LYS A 399 6.80 -24.01 -4.35
C LYS A 399 6.48 -23.73 -2.87
N LEU A 400 5.37 -23.06 -2.56
CA LEU A 400 4.95 -22.78 -1.18
C LEU A 400 4.37 -24.05 -0.53
N ARG A 401 4.80 -24.30 0.71
CA ARG A 401 4.16 -25.28 1.59
C ARG A 401 3.12 -24.55 2.44
N LEU A 402 1.87 -25.01 2.38
CA LEU A 402 0.77 -24.40 3.12
C LEU A 402 0.53 -25.18 4.42
N HIS A 403 0.51 -24.49 5.56
CA HIS A 403 0.19 -25.07 6.86
C HIS A 403 -1.34 -25.12 6.99
N GLY A 404 -1.91 -26.29 7.24
CA GLY A 404 -3.35 -26.50 7.41
C GLY A 404 -4.17 -26.74 6.14
N ALA A 405 -3.55 -26.83 4.96
CA ALA A 405 -4.17 -27.46 3.82
C ALA A 405 -4.00 -28.97 3.97
N ASN A 406 -5.04 -29.66 4.47
CA ASN A 406 -5.12 -31.10 4.25
C ASN A 406 -4.94 -31.35 2.76
N SER A 407 -3.96 -32.14 2.41
CA SER A 407 -3.75 -32.67 1.08
C SER A 407 -5.01 -33.41 0.64
N ASN A 408 -5.84 -32.75 -0.16
CA ASN A 408 -6.79 -33.35 -1.06
C ASN A 408 -6.47 -32.90 -2.49
#